data_0d1f22043c5b861e773eccbb6a52b0c2
#
_entry.id   0d1f22043c5b861e773eccbb6a52b0c2
#
_cell.length_a   1.000
_cell.length_b   1.000
_cell.length_c   1.000
_cell.angle_alpha   90.00
_cell.angle_beta   90.00
_cell.angle_gamma   90.00
#
_symmetry.space_group_name_H-M   'P 1'
#
loop_
_entity.id
_entity.type
_entity.pdbx_description
1 polymer ?
#
loop_
_entity_poly.entity_id
_entity_poly.type
_entity_poly.pdbx_seq_one_letter_code
_entity_poly.pdbx_strand_id
1 'polypeptide(L)'
;WQQAQDLANAVLRYAWERGDQDIMDEAKAFQAYAALQLGRRAEAQRWAAGCDRQRPLIPLIMFHAAPVTLAKVLLQQATAQSLAEAAEWLLRLRTFAAVTNNTRFAIEVQALEALLYHARRQKAAAVEALERALLAAEPGGLLRVFIDLGPEMAALLAQLPEESAGRAYAHRILAARAAGEDGNPPHIGRGMANAANGGLDGLHASLSRRELEVLELLALRLTVKEVAERLVISELTAKRHTSNIYQKLGVNRRRDALAAAQARGLLGARW
;
A
#
# COMPACT_ATOMS: atom_id res chain seq x y z
N TRP A 1 4.70 -12.60 -12.18
CA TRP A 1 5.12 -11.25 -12.58
C TRP A 1 4.96 -11.00 -14.07
N GLN A 2 5.09 -12.01 -14.94
CA GLN A 2 4.86 -11.82 -16.37
C GLN A 2 3.45 -11.31 -16.67
N GLN A 3 2.41 -11.89 -16.08
CA GLN A 3 1.03 -11.42 -16.23
C GLN A 3 0.84 -9.98 -15.74
N ALA A 4 1.52 -9.60 -14.65
CA ALA A 4 1.47 -8.23 -14.15
C ALA A 4 2.11 -7.25 -15.14
N GLN A 5 3.20 -7.64 -15.80
CA GLN A 5 3.84 -6.85 -16.86
C GLN A 5 2.93 -6.71 -18.08
N ASP A 6 2.25 -7.79 -18.49
CA ASP A 6 1.32 -7.76 -19.61
C ASP A 6 0.12 -6.82 -19.35
N LEU A 7 -0.37 -6.82 -18.11
CA LEU A 7 -1.41 -5.89 -17.69
C LEU A 7 -0.91 -4.43 -17.69
N ALA A 8 0.29 -4.19 -17.17
CA ALA A 8 0.90 -2.86 -17.22
C ALA A 8 1.08 -2.35 -18.65
N ASN A 9 1.44 -3.25 -19.60
CA ASN A 9 1.51 -2.92 -21.04
C ASN A 9 0.13 -2.53 -21.60
N ALA A 10 -0.93 -3.21 -21.18
CA ALA A 10 -2.30 -2.87 -21.60
C ALA A 10 -2.74 -1.52 -21.05
N VAL A 11 -2.45 -1.23 -19.78
CA VAL A 11 -2.73 0.07 -19.15
C VAL A 11 -1.94 1.18 -19.85
N LEU A 12 -0.68 0.95 -20.19
CA LEU A 12 0.15 1.94 -20.90
C LEU A 12 -0.43 2.28 -22.27
N ARG A 13 -0.88 1.28 -23.05
CA ARG A 13 -1.54 1.53 -24.35
C ARG A 13 -2.80 2.36 -24.19
N TYR A 14 -3.65 1.99 -23.25
CA TYR A 14 -4.87 2.73 -22.95
C TYR A 14 -4.62 4.19 -22.55
N ALA A 15 -3.62 4.43 -21.71
CA ALA A 15 -3.23 5.77 -21.29
C ALA A 15 -2.65 6.58 -22.45
N TRP A 16 -1.87 5.94 -23.33
CA TRP A 16 -1.31 6.57 -24.54
C TRP A 16 -2.42 7.06 -25.48
N GLU A 17 -3.43 6.23 -25.75
CA GLU A 17 -4.55 6.58 -26.62
C GLU A 17 -5.36 7.78 -26.09
N ARG A 18 -5.32 8.03 -24.79
CA ARG A 18 -6.04 9.12 -24.11
C ARG A 18 -5.17 10.34 -23.81
N GLY A 19 -3.86 10.25 -24.03
CA GLY A 19 -2.92 11.30 -23.68
C GLY A 19 -2.78 11.51 -22.16
N ASP A 20 -3.11 10.49 -21.34
CA ASP A 20 -3.06 10.58 -19.88
C ASP A 20 -1.64 10.28 -19.37
N GLN A 21 -0.85 11.35 -19.19
CA GLN A 21 0.55 11.27 -18.80
C GLN A 21 0.72 10.65 -17.40
N ASP A 22 -0.19 10.94 -16.46
CA ASP A 22 -0.07 10.42 -15.10
C ASP A 22 -0.25 8.90 -15.05
N ILE A 23 -1.24 8.38 -15.76
CA ILE A 23 -1.43 6.93 -15.88
C ILE A 23 -0.27 6.28 -16.66
N MET A 24 0.26 6.94 -17.69
CA MET A 24 1.44 6.43 -18.42
C MET A 24 2.65 6.30 -17.50
N ASP A 25 2.91 7.28 -16.65
CA ASP A 25 4.05 7.27 -15.75
C ASP A 25 3.91 6.20 -14.68
N GLU A 26 2.71 6.00 -14.11
CA GLU A 26 2.43 4.91 -13.19
C GLU A 26 2.56 3.53 -13.85
N ALA A 27 2.06 3.36 -15.08
CA ALA A 27 2.20 2.11 -15.83
C ALA A 27 3.67 1.77 -16.11
N LYS A 28 4.48 2.77 -16.52
CA LYS A 28 5.94 2.60 -16.71
C LYS A 28 6.65 2.24 -15.42
N ALA A 29 6.26 2.84 -14.28
CA ALA A 29 6.79 2.49 -12.98
C ALA A 29 6.47 1.05 -12.59
N PHE A 30 5.25 0.61 -12.90
CA PHE A 30 4.84 -0.78 -12.66
C PHE A 30 5.60 -1.77 -13.55
N GLN A 31 5.86 -1.41 -14.81
CA GLN A 31 6.74 -2.19 -15.70
C GLN A 31 8.15 -2.31 -15.13
N ALA A 32 8.73 -1.21 -14.63
CA ALA A 32 10.04 -1.21 -14.01
C ALA A 32 10.06 -2.07 -12.73
N TYR A 33 9.00 -2.02 -11.92
CA TYR A 33 8.86 -2.88 -10.76
C TYR A 33 8.74 -4.36 -11.14
N ALA A 34 7.93 -4.70 -12.13
CA ALA A 34 7.84 -6.06 -12.65
C ALA A 34 9.19 -6.54 -13.20
N ALA A 35 9.94 -5.67 -13.89
CA ALA A 35 11.28 -5.97 -14.38
C ALA A 35 12.26 -6.28 -13.24
N LEU A 36 12.20 -5.55 -12.10
CA LEU A 36 12.98 -5.87 -10.90
C LEU A 36 12.67 -7.27 -10.38
N GLN A 37 11.39 -7.62 -10.27
CA GLN A 37 10.95 -8.91 -9.77
C GLN A 37 11.32 -10.09 -10.71
N LEU A 38 11.46 -9.81 -12.00
CA LEU A 38 11.91 -10.76 -13.02
C LEU A 38 13.45 -10.78 -13.19
N GLY A 39 14.19 -10.04 -12.35
CA GLY A 39 15.66 -9.96 -12.43
C GLY A 39 16.20 -9.09 -13.58
N ARG A 40 15.34 -8.39 -14.31
CA ARG A 40 15.70 -7.51 -15.45
C ARG A 40 16.16 -6.13 -14.99
N ARG A 41 17.23 -6.10 -14.19
CA ARG A 41 17.73 -4.89 -13.52
C ARG A 41 18.00 -3.73 -14.46
N ALA A 42 18.56 -4.00 -15.66
CA ALA A 42 18.89 -2.97 -16.63
C ALA A 42 17.67 -2.20 -17.16
N GLU A 43 16.51 -2.86 -17.26
CA GLU A 43 15.26 -2.20 -17.67
C GLU A 43 14.78 -1.23 -16.60
N ALA A 44 14.77 -1.67 -15.34
CA ALA A 44 14.38 -0.83 -14.20
C ALA A 44 15.33 0.36 -14.02
N GLN A 45 16.63 0.17 -14.21
CA GLN A 45 17.64 1.24 -14.12
C GLN A 45 17.47 2.29 -15.24
N ARG A 46 17.19 1.86 -16.46
CA ARG A 46 16.89 2.79 -17.57
C ARG A 46 15.66 3.64 -17.28
N TRP A 47 14.60 3.02 -16.75
CA TRP A 47 13.43 3.76 -16.31
C TRP A 47 13.76 4.77 -15.21
N ALA A 48 14.50 4.35 -14.18
CA ALA A 48 14.88 5.23 -13.06
C ALA A 48 15.76 6.40 -13.51
N ALA A 49 16.64 6.21 -14.48
CA ALA A 49 17.46 7.28 -15.04
C ALA A 49 16.63 8.38 -15.72
N GLY A 50 15.48 8.04 -16.29
CA GLY A 50 14.55 8.99 -16.91
C GLY A 50 13.52 9.61 -15.94
N CYS A 51 13.52 9.24 -14.64
CA CYS A 51 12.56 9.79 -13.70
C CYS A 51 12.91 11.23 -13.30
N ASP A 52 11.91 12.10 -13.30
CA ASP A 52 12.04 13.46 -12.76
C ASP A 52 12.00 13.43 -11.20
N ARG A 53 13.14 13.73 -10.57
CA ARG A 53 13.29 13.81 -9.11
C ARG A 53 12.63 15.05 -8.50
N GLN A 54 12.35 16.05 -9.31
CA GLN A 54 11.73 17.30 -8.85
C GLN A 54 10.20 17.26 -8.89
N ARG A 55 9.64 16.27 -9.57
CA ARG A 55 8.19 16.14 -9.69
C ARG A 55 7.54 16.11 -8.30
N PRO A 56 6.48 16.92 -8.07
CA PRO A 56 5.72 16.87 -6.83
C PRO A 56 5.13 15.49 -6.56
N LEU A 57 5.18 15.06 -5.31
CA LEU A 57 4.45 13.87 -4.89
C LEU A 57 2.97 14.22 -4.78
N ILE A 58 2.15 13.61 -5.62
CA ILE A 58 0.71 13.83 -5.63
C ILE A 58 0.05 12.72 -4.79
N PRO A 59 -0.91 13.04 -3.91
CA PRO A 59 -1.65 12.03 -3.17
C PRO A 59 -2.65 11.32 -4.10
N LEU A 60 -2.14 10.52 -5.03
CA LEU A 60 -2.93 9.58 -5.81
C LEU A 60 -3.36 8.43 -4.90
N ILE A 61 -4.63 8.31 -4.68
CA ILE A 61 -5.29 7.52 -3.63
C ILE A 61 -5.01 6.02 -3.73
N MET A 62 -4.50 5.53 -4.86
CA MET A 62 -4.40 4.09 -5.12
C MET A 62 -2.99 3.60 -5.44
N PHE A 63 -2.13 4.39 -6.04
CA PHE A 63 -0.86 3.91 -6.56
C PHE A 63 0.25 4.95 -6.32
N HIS A 64 1.15 4.64 -5.40
CA HIS A 64 2.44 5.32 -5.28
C HIS A 64 3.53 4.46 -5.94
N ALA A 65 3.20 3.84 -7.09
CA ALA A 65 4.12 2.89 -7.72
C ALA A 65 5.41 3.59 -8.16
N ALA A 66 5.33 4.73 -8.83
CA ALA A 66 6.50 5.41 -9.35
C ALA A 66 7.48 5.86 -8.25
N PRO A 67 7.06 6.56 -7.18
CA PRO A 67 7.97 6.97 -6.11
C PRO A 67 8.61 5.80 -5.36
N VAL A 68 7.85 4.76 -5.06
CA VAL A 68 8.35 3.58 -4.34
C VAL A 68 9.26 2.73 -5.22
N THR A 69 8.91 2.57 -6.50
CA THR A 69 9.74 1.83 -7.47
C THR A 69 11.09 2.51 -7.65
N LEU A 70 11.12 3.84 -7.71
CA LEU A 70 12.39 4.58 -7.80
C LEU A 70 13.29 4.27 -6.59
N ALA A 71 12.74 4.31 -5.36
CA ALA A 71 13.50 3.96 -4.15
C ALA A 71 14.04 2.53 -4.23
N LYS A 72 13.23 1.56 -4.68
CA LYS A 72 13.64 0.15 -4.84
C LYS A 72 14.79 0.00 -5.85
N VAL A 73 14.71 0.70 -6.99
CA VAL A 73 15.77 0.66 -8.01
C VAL A 73 17.08 1.26 -7.48
N LEU A 74 17.01 2.41 -6.80
CA LEU A 74 18.18 3.05 -6.23
C LEU A 74 18.87 2.17 -5.17
N LEU A 75 18.09 1.54 -4.30
CA LEU A 75 18.61 0.61 -3.28
C LEU A 75 19.26 -0.61 -3.94
N GLN A 76 18.67 -1.15 -5.00
CA GLN A 76 19.22 -2.32 -5.69
C GLN A 76 20.51 -2.04 -6.45
N GLN A 77 20.76 -0.80 -6.87
CA GLN A 77 22.06 -0.41 -7.48
C GLN A 77 23.20 -0.48 -6.47
N ALA A 78 22.94 -0.24 -5.19
CA ALA A 78 23.84 -0.36 -4.06
C ALA A 78 25.20 0.38 -4.23
N THR A 79 25.26 1.43 -5.06
CA THR A 79 26.44 2.30 -5.16
C THR A 79 26.36 3.40 -4.09
N ALA A 80 27.50 3.98 -3.73
CA ALA A 80 27.53 5.08 -2.76
C ALA A 80 26.62 6.25 -3.21
N GLN A 81 26.62 6.56 -4.50
CA GLN A 81 25.79 7.62 -5.09
C GLN A 81 24.30 7.25 -5.04
N SER A 82 23.91 6.04 -5.49
CA SER A 82 22.51 5.63 -5.48
C SER A 82 21.95 5.51 -4.07
N LEU A 83 22.75 5.08 -3.09
CA LEU A 83 22.34 5.04 -1.69
C LEU A 83 22.19 6.45 -1.08
N ALA A 84 23.02 7.43 -1.49
CA ALA A 84 22.82 8.82 -1.09
C ALA A 84 21.53 9.38 -1.65
N GLU A 85 21.28 9.18 -2.94
CA GLU A 85 20.04 9.59 -3.62
C GLU A 85 18.79 8.90 -3.02
N ALA A 86 18.89 7.60 -2.71
CA ALA A 86 17.84 6.84 -2.05
C ALA A 86 17.47 7.44 -0.67
N ALA A 87 18.46 7.89 0.10
CA ALA A 87 18.23 8.50 1.40
C ALA A 87 17.44 9.81 1.31
N GLU A 88 17.84 10.70 0.39
CA GLU A 88 17.12 11.95 0.14
C GLU A 88 15.69 11.69 -0.33
N TRP A 89 15.56 10.72 -1.24
CA TRP A 89 14.27 10.32 -1.78
C TRP A 89 13.34 9.74 -0.71
N LEU A 90 13.83 8.80 0.11
CA LEU A 90 13.06 8.19 1.21
C LEU A 90 12.66 9.21 2.27
N LEU A 91 13.49 10.22 2.55
CA LEU A 91 13.13 11.33 3.43
C LEU A 91 11.90 12.10 2.89
N ARG A 92 11.86 12.38 1.59
CA ARG A 92 10.70 13.01 0.94
C ARG A 92 9.45 12.12 1.05
N LEU A 93 9.59 10.81 0.78
CA LEU A 93 8.48 9.86 0.88
C LEU A 93 7.95 9.74 2.30
N ARG A 94 8.83 9.76 3.30
CA ARG A 94 8.45 9.73 4.72
C ARG A 94 7.65 10.98 5.11
N THR A 95 8.11 12.15 4.71
CA THR A 95 7.40 13.42 4.94
C THR A 95 6.01 13.39 4.29
N PHE A 96 5.93 12.91 3.05
CA PHE A 96 4.68 12.76 2.33
C PHE A 96 3.72 11.76 3.01
N ALA A 97 4.24 10.60 3.47
CA ALA A 97 3.47 9.61 4.20
C ALA A 97 2.85 10.18 5.48
N ALA A 98 3.62 11.00 6.22
CA ALA A 98 3.15 11.64 7.44
C ALA A 98 1.99 12.63 7.18
N VAL A 99 2.10 13.44 6.12
CA VAL A 99 1.05 14.43 5.75
C VAL A 99 -0.22 13.74 5.25
N THR A 100 -0.09 12.63 4.54
CA THR A 100 -1.24 11.93 3.93
C THR A 100 -1.91 10.91 4.85
N ASN A 101 -1.37 10.67 6.05
CA ASN A 101 -1.85 9.64 7.00
C ASN A 101 -2.03 8.26 6.34
N ASN A 102 -1.21 7.94 5.34
CA ASN A 102 -1.27 6.65 4.64
C ASN A 102 -0.38 5.63 5.36
N THR A 103 -0.97 4.90 6.30
CA THR A 103 -0.27 3.91 7.13
C THR A 103 0.44 2.85 6.30
N ARG A 104 -0.21 2.29 5.27
CA ARG A 104 0.42 1.27 4.42
C ARG A 104 1.65 1.82 3.70
N PHE A 105 1.53 3.01 3.16
CA PHE A 105 2.65 3.68 2.48
C PHE A 105 3.79 4.00 3.44
N ALA A 106 3.46 4.47 4.66
CA ALA A 106 4.45 4.72 5.71
C ALA A 106 5.22 3.45 6.09
N ILE A 107 4.54 2.30 6.22
CA ILE A 107 5.16 1.00 6.50
C ILE A 107 6.12 0.61 5.36
N GLU A 108 5.72 0.77 4.10
CA GLU A 108 6.57 0.45 2.96
C GLU A 108 7.82 1.34 2.91
N VAL A 109 7.68 2.63 3.20
CA VAL A 109 8.81 3.56 3.30
C VAL A 109 9.76 3.17 4.43
N GLN A 110 9.25 2.84 5.63
CA GLN A 110 10.06 2.38 6.75
C GLN A 110 10.82 1.08 6.45
N ALA A 111 10.19 0.13 5.75
CA ALA A 111 10.84 -1.10 5.31
C ALA A 111 11.97 -0.82 4.29
N LEU A 112 11.79 0.16 3.40
CA LEU A 112 12.84 0.61 2.49
C LEU A 112 13.96 1.37 3.20
N GLU A 113 13.66 2.17 4.24
CA GLU A 113 14.65 2.79 5.11
C GLU A 113 15.51 1.73 5.82
N ALA A 114 14.90 0.64 6.31
CA ALA A 114 15.62 -0.47 6.91
C ALA A 114 16.64 -1.10 5.93
N LEU A 115 16.23 -1.31 4.66
CA LEU A 115 17.14 -1.79 3.61
C LEU A 115 18.24 -0.78 3.27
N LEU A 116 17.97 0.52 3.26
CA LEU A 116 18.97 1.57 3.08
C LEU A 116 20.04 1.50 4.17
N TYR A 117 19.62 1.45 5.45
CA TYR A 117 20.54 1.36 6.57
C TYR A 117 21.32 0.05 6.54
N HIS A 118 20.70 -1.05 6.16
CA HIS A 118 21.38 -2.33 5.98
C HIS A 118 22.46 -2.25 4.88
N ALA A 119 22.13 -1.69 3.72
CA ALA A 119 23.08 -1.49 2.62
C ALA A 119 24.27 -0.58 3.02
N ARG A 120 24.02 0.40 3.90
CA ARG A 120 25.05 1.28 4.48
C ARG A 120 25.80 0.66 5.67
N ARG A 121 25.51 -0.61 6.01
CA ARG A 121 26.09 -1.33 7.17
C ARG A 121 25.82 -0.69 8.53
N GLN A 122 24.75 0.08 8.64
CA GLN A 122 24.28 0.73 9.86
C GLN A 122 23.28 -0.19 10.58
N LYS A 123 23.80 -1.26 11.21
CA LYS A 123 23.00 -2.35 11.77
C LYS A 123 21.92 -1.88 12.78
N ALA A 124 22.29 -1.04 13.73
CA ALA A 124 21.35 -0.56 14.76
C ALA A 124 20.20 0.20 14.14
N ALA A 125 20.47 1.14 13.21
CA ALA A 125 19.44 1.92 12.52
C ALA A 125 18.56 1.02 11.61
N ALA A 126 19.15 -0.01 10.98
CA ALA A 126 18.41 -0.96 10.16
C ALA A 126 17.40 -1.77 11.01
N VAL A 127 17.83 -2.28 12.16
CA VAL A 127 16.96 -3.02 13.10
C VAL A 127 15.84 -2.10 13.61
N GLU A 128 16.18 -0.90 14.07
CA GLU A 128 15.18 0.05 14.58
C GLU A 128 14.11 0.43 13.53
N ALA A 129 14.54 0.71 12.29
CA ALA A 129 13.63 1.02 11.20
C ALA A 129 12.74 -0.19 10.84
N LEU A 130 13.33 -1.40 10.84
CA LEU A 130 12.59 -2.63 10.57
C LEU A 130 11.56 -2.94 11.67
N GLU A 131 11.92 -2.80 12.93
CA GLU A 131 11.00 -2.99 14.07
C GLU A 131 9.80 -2.05 14.00
N ARG A 132 10.03 -0.77 13.73
CA ARG A 132 8.93 0.20 13.54
C ARG A 132 7.99 -0.24 12.40
N ALA A 133 8.54 -0.70 11.28
CA ALA A 133 7.74 -1.17 10.14
C ALA A 133 6.93 -2.42 10.50
N LEU A 134 7.54 -3.39 11.20
CA LEU A 134 6.89 -4.64 11.61
C LEU A 134 5.75 -4.40 12.59
N LEU A 135 5.97 -3.60 13.63
CA LEU A 135 4.96 -3.29 14.63
C LEU A 135 3.77 -2.53 14.03
N ALA A 136 4.03 -1.64 13.07
CA ALA A 136 2.97 -0.94 12.35
C ALA A 136 2.20 -1.85 11.38
N ALA A 137 2.86 -2.87 10.81
CA ALA A 137 2.30 -3.78 9.81
C ALA A 137 1.49 -4.93 10.43
N GLU A 138 1.87 -5.39 11.63
CA GLU A 138 1.32 -6.58 12.27
C GLU A 138 -0.21 -6.51 12.48
N PRO A 139 -0.80 -5.40 12.99
CA PRO A 139 -2.26 -5.31 13.17
C PRO A 139 -3.05 -5.45 11.88
N GLY A 140 -2.46 -5.05 10.75
CA GLY A 140 -3.05 -5.15 9.42
C GLY A 140 -2.70 -6.42 8.66
N GLY A 141 -1.83 -7.29 9.19
CA GLY A 141 -1.36 -8.50 8.51
C GLY A 141 -0.63 -8.24 7.19
N LEU A 142 0.11 -7.13 7.06
CA LEU A 142 0.70 -6.65 5.80
C LEU A 142 2.01 -7.39 5.45
N LEU A 143 1.96 -8.71 5.25
CA LEU A 143 3.12 -9.56 4.94
C LEU A 143 3.78 -9.21 3.59
N ARG A 144 2.96 -8.95 2.55
CA ARG A 144 3.46 -8.73 1.18
C ARG A 144 4.37 -7.52 1.05
N VAL A 145 4.20 -6.50 1.88
CA VAL A 145 5.08 -5.32 1.91
C VAL A 145 6.55 -5.72 2.09
N PHE A 146 6.82 -6.73 2.92
CA PHE A 146 8.17 -7.23 3.19
C PHE A 146 8.60 -8.31 2.19
N ILE A 147 7.70 -9.26 1.86
CA ILE A 147 8.01 -10.37 0.94
C ILE A 147 8.45 -9.83 -0.43
N ASP A 148 7.75 -8.82 -0.95
CA ASP A 148 8.00 -8.24 -2.26
C ASP A 148 9.29 -7.39 -2.33
N LEU A 149 9.94 -7.14 -1.18
CA LEU A 149 11.26 -6.49 -1.11
C LEU A 149 12.45 -7.45 -1.33
N GLY A 150 12.16 -8.73 -1.51
CA GLY A 150 13.15 -9.69 -2.00
C GLY A 150 14.06 -10.31 -0.93
N PRO A 151 15.17 -10.94 -1.38
CA PRO A 151 16.04 -11.71 -0.51
C PRO A 151 16.78 -10.88 0.54
N GLU A 152 17.13 -9.64 0.25
CA GLU A 152 17.80 -8.73 1.17
C GLU A 152 16.93 -8.42 2.40
N MET A 153 15.63 -8.22 2.18
CA MET A 153 14.68 -8.05 3.28
C MET A 153 14.53 -9.33 4.10
N ALA A 154 14.48 -10.49 3.45
CA ALA A 154 14.41 -11.76 4.16
C ALA A 154 15.65 -12.00 5.02
N ALA A 155 16.83 -11.66 4.51
CA ALA A 155 18.09 -11.75 5.28
C ALA A 155 18.08 -10.81 6.49
N LEU A 156 17.56 -9.60 6.33
CA LEU A 156 17.44 -8.63 7.41
C LEU A 156 16.43 -9.09 8.48
N LEU A 157 15.28 -9.62 8.07
CA LEU A 157 14.27 -10.20 8.97
C LEU A 157 14.85 -11.37 9.79
N ALA A 158 15.65 -12.24 9.16
CA ALA A 158 16.29 -13.38 9.83
C ALA A 158 17.35 -12.94 10.87
N GLN A 159 17.95 -11.76 10.71
CA GLN A 159 18.97 -11.21 11.60
C GLN A 159 18.42 -10.40 12.78
N LEU A 160 17.09 -10.27 12.91
CA LEU A 160 16.48 -9.57 14.05
C LEU A 160 16.89 -10.27 15.36
N PRO A 161 17.23 -9.50 16.42
CA PRO A 161 17.46 -10.04 17.75
C PRO A 161 16.27 -10.83 18.28
N GLU A 162 16.51 -11.84 19.12
CA GLU A 162 15.45 -12.65 19.72
C GLU A 162 14.54 -11.81 20.63
N GLU A 163 15.08 -10.77 21.24
CA GLU A 163 14.36 -9.84 22.12
C GLU A 163 13.54 -8.80 21.36
N SER A 164 13.66 -8.76 20.02
CA SER A 164 12.96 -7.80 19.19
C SER A 164 11.44 -7.99 19.26
N ALA A 165 10.72 -6.92 19.56
CA ALA A 165 9.24 -6.94 19.61
C ALA A 165 8.60 -7.38 18.26
N GLY A 166 9.29 -7.15 17.13
CA GLY A 166 8.84 -7.57 15.80
C GLY A 166 9.21 -9.00 15.41
N ARG A 167 9.93 -9.76 16.25
CA ARG A 167 10.47 -11.08 15.92
C ARG A 167 9.43 -12.11 15.51
N ALA A 168 8.34 -12.21 16.26
CA ALA A 168 7.26 -13.14 15.97
C ALA A 168 6.63 -12.86 14.61
N TYR A 169 6.42 -11.58 14.28
CA TYR A 169 5.86 -11.18 12.99
C TYR A 169 6.85 -11.41 11.83
N ALA A 170 8.16 -11.17 12.05
CA ALA A 170 9.21 -11.48 11.09
C ALA A 170 9.23 -12.98 10.72
N HIS A 171 9.10 -13.88 11.70
CA HIS A 171 8.98 -15.33 11.46
C HIS A 171 7.76 -15.67 10.60
N ARG A 172 6.61 -15.02 10.84
CA ARG A 172 5.41 -15.21 10.01
C ARG A 172 5.63 -14.77 8.56
N ILE A 173 6.34 -13.67 8.34
CA ILE A 173 6.70 -13.18 7.00
C ILE A 173 7.62 -14.17 6.30
N LEU A 174 8.67 -14.66 6.97
CA LEU A 174 9.62 -15.63 6.43
C LEU A 174 8.93 -16.97 6.08
N ALA A 175 8.06 -17.47 6.96
CA ALA A 175 7.28 -18.68 6.70
C ALA A 175 6.34 -18.52 5.50
N ALA A 176 5.66 -17.37 5.40
CA ALA A 176 4.78 -17.08 4.26
C ALA A 176 5.55 -16.95 2.94
N ARG A 177 6.78 -16.42 2.99
CA ARG A 177 7.67 -16.37 1.82
C ARG A 177 8.06 -17.77 1.37
N ALA A 178 8.54 -18.64 2.29
CA ALA A 178 8.93 -20.02 1.98
C ALA A 178 7.77 -20.78 1.35
N ALA A 179 6.56 -20.70 1.91
CA ALA A 179 5.36 -21.32 1.34
C ALA A 179 5.00 -20.82 -0.07
N GLY A 180 5.39 -19.58 -0.42
CA GLY A 180 5.20 -19.03 -1.77
C GLY A 180 6.25 -19.47 -2.78
N GLU A 181 7.46 -19.79 -2.34
CA GLU A 181 8.56 -20.30 -3.17
C GLU A 181 8.33 -21.76 -3.58
N ASP A 182 7.59 -22.55 -2.79
CA ASP A 182 7.21 -23.94 -3.10
C ASP A 182 6.08 -24.07 -4.15
N GLY A 183 5.78 -23.00 -4.90
CA GLY A 183 4.79 -23.01 -5.99
C GLY A 183 3.34 -22.94 -5.52
N ASN A 184 3.11 -22.88 -4.23
CA ASN A 184 1.80 -22.61 -3.66
C ASN A 184 1.82 -21.13 -3.16
N PRO A 185 1.22 -20.17 -3.91
CA PRO A 185 1.19 -18.79 -3.43
C PRO A 185 0.59 -18.81 -2.02
N PRO A 186 1.22 -18.16 -1.03
CA PRO A 186 0.63 -18.08 0.29
C PRO A 186 -0.79 -17.55 0.11
N HIS A 187 -1.76 -18.33 0.50
CA HIS A 187 -3.17 -17.94 0.49
C HIS A 187 -3.40 -16.80 1.48
N ILE A 188 -2.86 -15.62 1.17
CA ILE A 188 -3.07 -14.37 1.91
C ILE A 188 -4.51 -13.85 1.69
N GLY A 189 -5.39 -14.69 1.32
CA GLY A 189 -6.81 -14.41 1.16
C GLY A 189 -7.72 -15.33 1.94
N ARG A 190 -7.21 -16.42 2.55
CA ARG A 190 -8.11 -17.30 3.30
C ARG A 190 -8.65 -16.69 4.61
N GLY A 191 -7.91 -15.79 5.23
CA GLY A 191 -8.48 -15.02 6.36
C GLY A 191 -9.54 -14.00 5.91
N MET A 192 -9.37 -13.38 4.72
CA MET A 192 -10.37 -12.49 4.14
C MET A 192 -11.33 -13.20 3.17
N ALA A 193 -10.91 -14.31 2.52
CA ALA A 193 -11.77 -15.08 1.63
C ALA A 193 -12.60 -16.14 2.38
N ASN A 194 -12.17 -16.66 3.53
CA ASN A 194 -13.05 -17.41 4.43
C ASN A 194 -14.07 -16.50 5.14
N ALA A 195 -13.79 -15.19 5.25
CA ALA A 195 -14.83 -14.21 5.55
C ALA A 195 -15.82 -14.00 4.39
N ALA A 196 -15.44 -14.34 3.14
CA ALA A 196 -16.31 -14.21 1.97
C ALA A 196 -17.02 -15.52 1.56
N ASN A 197 -16.51 -16.70 1.98
CA ASN A 197 -17.05 -18.02 1.58
C ASN A 197 -17.43 -18.96 2.75
N GLY A 198 -17.27 -18.52 3.98
CA GLY A 198 -17.84 -19.19 5.16
C GLY A 198 -19.27 -18.71 5.35
N GLY A 199 -20.23 -19.58 5.09
CA GLY A 199 -21.66 -19.53 5.27
C GLY A 199 -22.34 -18.19 5.55
N LEU A 200 -23.47 -17.99 4.96
CA LEU A 200 -24.40 -16.84 5.03
C LEU A 200 -24.90 -16.49 6.46
N ASP A 201 -24.09 -16.73 7.49
CA ASP A 201 -24.44 -16.31 8.86
C ASP A 201 -23.22 -15.73 9.58
N GLY A 202 -23.16 -14.40 9.68
CA GLY A 202 -22.46 -13.72 10.75
C GLY A 202 -21.10 -13.09 10.47
N LEU A 203 -20.86 -12.34 9.36
CA LEU A 203 -19.73 -11.40 9.24
C LEU A 203 -20.20 -10.07 8.65
N HIS A 204 -20.73 -9.24 9.53
CA HIS A 204 -20.87 -7.81 9.27
C HIS A 204 -19.46 -7.19 9.21
N ALA A 205 -18.94 -6.92 8.02
CA ALA A 205 -17.76 -6.11 7.85
C ALA A 205 -18.01 -4.75 8.53
N SER A 206 -17.39 -4.51 9.68
CA SER A 206 -17.54 -3.26 10.41
C SER A 206 -17.05 -2.10 9.54
N LEU A 207 -17.80 -1.00 9.56
CA LEU A 207 -17.35 0.24 8.93
C LEU A 207 -16.12 0.76 9.67
N SER A 208 -15.12 1.23 8.92
CA SER A 208 -13.99 1.92 9.51
C SER A 208 -14.44 3.25 10.13
N ARG A 209 -13.64 3.82 11.03
CA ARG A 209 -13.91 5.14 11.62
C ARG A 209 -14.20 6.21 10.55
N ARG A 210 -13.42 6.20 9.46
CA ARG A 210 -13.59 7.16 8.36
C ARG A 210 -14.87 6.92 7.56
N GLU A 211 -15.26 5.67 7.39
CA GLU A 211 -16.54 5.32 6.74
C GLU A 211 -17.74 5.71 7.61
N LEU A 212 -17.62 5.61 8.93
CA LEU A 212 -18.64 6.10 9.86
C LEU A 212 -18.80 7.63 9.77
N GLU A 213 -17.69 8.39 9.76
CA GLU A 213 -17.70 9.84 9.58
C GLU A 213 -18.39 10.25 8.27
N VAL A 214 -18.08 9.55 7.16
CA VAL A 214 -18.73 9.78 5.86
C VAL A 214 -20.23 9.43 5.94
N LEU A 215 -20.58 8.30 6.58
CA LEU A 215 -21.97 7.86 6.72
C LEU A 215 -22.81 8.84 7.54
N GLU A 216 -22.27 9.41 8.63
CA GLU A 216 -22.89 10.44 9.44
C GLU A 216 -23.17 11.72 8.62
N LEU A 217 -22.19 12.16 7.81
CA LEU A 217 -22.38 13.31 6.93
C LEU A 217 -23.40 13.03 5.81
N LEU A 218 -23.42 11.80 5.30
CA LEU A 218 -24.48 11.39 4.39
C LEU A 218 -25.85 11.38 5.09
N ALA A 219 -25.96 11.02 6.37
CA ALA A 219 -27.20 11.09 7.12
C ALA A 219 -27.72 12.54 7.25
N LEU A 220 -26.82 13.52 7.33
CA LEU A 220 -27.12 14.97 7.28
C LEU A 220 -27.60 15.47 5.90
N ARG A 221 -27.81 14.58 4.93
CA ARG A 221 -28.21 14.87 3.55
C ARG A 221 -27.17 15.67 2.74
N LEU A 222 -25.92 15.76 3.20
CA LEU A 222 -24.85 16.38 2.43
C LEU A 222 -24.59 15.61 1.13
N THR A 223 -24.30 16.32 0.06
CA THR A 223 -23.81 15.74 -1.19
C THR A 223 -22.40 15.19 -1.01
N VAL A 224 -21.95 14.32 -1.91
CA VAL A 224 -20.58 13.78 -1.85
C VAL A 224 -19.53 14.90 -1.94
N LYS A 225 -19.83 15.96 -2.67
CA LYS A 225 -18.97 17.15 -2.75
C LYS A 225 -18.86 17.86 -1.40
N GLU A 226 -19.98 18.14 -0.74
CA GLU A 226 -20.01 18.76 0.59
C GLU A 226 -19.36 17.87 1.66
N VAL A 227 -19.52 16.55 1.57
CA VAL A 227 -18.79 15.59 2.42
C VAL A 227 -17.29 15.71 2.21
N ALA A 228 -16.84 15.81 0.96
CA ALA A 228 -15.42 15.98 0.63
C ALA A 228 -14.87 17.28 1.21
N GLU A 229 -15.57 18.40 1.04
CA GLU A 229 -15.19 19.71 1.59
C GLU A 229 -15.10 19.66 3.13
N ARG A 230 -16.12 19.07 3.78
CA ARG A 230 -16.19 19.00 5.25
C ARG A 230 -15.11 18.12 5.86
N LEU A 231 -14.72 17.08 5.16
CA LEU A 231 -13.69 16.14 5.61
C LEU A 231 -12.28 16.48 5.09
N VAL A 232 -12.15 17.57 4.32
CA VAL A 232 -10.89 18.03 3.71
C VAL A 232 -10.23 16.91 2.87
N ILE A 233 -11.05 16.28 2.00
CA ILE A 233 -10.61 15.22 1.08
C ILE A 233 -11.09 15.53 -0.34
N SER A 234 -10.54 14.83 -1.34
CA SER A 234 -11.03 14.97 -2.71
C SER A 234 -12.45 14.40 -2.86
N GLU A 235 -13.23 14.92 -3.81
CA GLU A 235 -14.56 14.38 -4.14
C GLU A 235 -14.47 12.91 -4.56
N LEU A 236 -13.41 12.52 -5.25
CA LEU A 236 -13.17 11.13 -5.64
C LEU A 236 -12.96 10.23 -4.41
N THR A 237 -12.25 10.72 -3.40
CA THR A 237 -12.07 10.00 -2.12
C THR A 237 -13.39 9.81 -1.40
N ALA A 238 -14.22 10.86 -1.35
CA ALA A 238 -15.54 10.78 -0.73
C ALA A 238 -16.46 9.81 -1.49
N LYS A 239 -16.44 9.81 -2.83
CA LYS A 239 -17.15 8.84 -3.68
C LYS A 239 -16.71 7.40 -3.36
N ARG A 240 -15.42 7.17 -3.20
CA ARG A 240 -14.88 5.84 -2.88
C ARG A 240 -15.32 5.37 -1.49
N HIS A 241 -15.22 6.21 -0.46
CA HIS A 241 -15.75 5.86 0.87
C HIS A 241 -17.22 5.52 0.82
N THR A 242 -18.03 6.31 0.09
CA THR A 242 -19.45 6.06 -0.12
C THR A 242 -19.70 4.70 -0.79
N SER A 243 -18.94 4.36 -1.83
CA SER A 243 -19.03 3.07 -2.51
C SER A 243 -18.67 1.90 -1.58
N ASN A 244 -17.60 2.02 -0.80
CA ASN A 244 -17.19 1.02 0.17
C ASN A 244 -18.24 0.81 1.28
N ILE A 245 -18.86 1.90 1.76
CA ILE A 245 -19.96 1.84 2.73
C ILE A 245 -21.12 1.04 2.14
N TYR A 246 -21.53 1.34 0.92
CA TYR A 246 -22.63 0.64 0.25
C TYR A 246 -22.34 -0.84 0.08
N GLN A 247 -21.12 -1.18 -0.34
CA GLN A 247 -20.67 -2.57 -0.47
C GLN A 247 -20.69 -3.32 0.87
N LYS A 248 -20.16 -2.71 1.94
CA LYS A 248 -20.12 -3.32 3.29
C LYS A 248 -21.50 -3.47 3.91
N LEU A 249 -22.42 -2.58 3.59
CA LEU A 249 -23.81 -2.65 4.05
C LEU A 249 -24.68 -3.55 3.16
N GLY A 250 -24.18 -4.00 1.98
CA GLY A 250 -24.91 -4.83 1.03
C GLY A 250 -26.02 -4.08 0.28
N VAL A 251 -25.83 -2.79 0.01
CA VAL A 251 -26.84 -1.90 -0.60
C VAL A 251 -26.25 -1.11 -1.75
N ASN A 252 -27.12 -0.55 -2.60
CA ASN A 252 -26.69 0.22 -3.79
C ASN A 252 -27.17 1.68 -3.78
N ARG A 253 -27.92 2.10 -2.77
CA ARG A 253 -28.50 3.43 -2.69
C ARG A 253 -28.29 4.03 -1.31
N ARG A 254 -28.15 5.35 -1.26
CA ARG A 254 -27.96 6.11 -0.02
C ARG A 254 -29.08 5.84 1.00
N ARG A 255 -30.34 5.87 0.57
CA ARG A 255 -31.51 5.62 1.44
C ARG A 255 -31.39 4.26 2.13
N ASP A 256 -31.03 3.23 1.36
CA ASP A 256 -30.92 1.86 1.87
C ASP A 256 -29.71 1.71 2.79
N ALA A 257 -28.61 2.45 2.51
CA ALA A 257 -27.42 2.49 3.37
C ALA A 257 -27.73 3.10 4.73
N LEU A 258 -28.48 4.20 4.77
CA LEU A 258 -28.88 4.83 6.02
C LEU A 258 -29.84 3.95 6.82
N ALA A 259 -30.81 3.31 6.17
CA ALA A 259 -31.73 2.36 6.81
C ALA A 259 -30.98 1.14 7.39
N ALA A 260 -30.05 0.56 6.62
CA ALA A 260 -29.20 -0.56 7.07
C ALA A 260 -28.29 -0.15 8.24
N ALA A 261 -27.74 1.06 8.22
CA ALA A 261 -26.90 1.59 9.26
C ALA A 261 -27.68 1.84 10.57
N GLN A 262 -28.90 2.37 10.47
CA GLN A 262 -29.80 2.53 11.63
C GLN A 262 -30.21 1.18 12.23
N ALA A 263 -30.57 0.21 11.41
CA ALA A 263 -30.93 -1.13 11.86
C ALA A 263 -29.77 -1.85 12.57
N ARG A 264 -28.53 -1.50 12.25
CA ARG A 264 -27.28 -2.04 12.86
C ARG A 264 -26.78 -1.19 14.03
N GLY A 265 -27.47 -0.13 14.41
CA GLY A 265 -27.05 0.77 15.50
C GLY A 265 -25.78 1.58 15.22
N LEU A 266 -25.40 1.71 13.93
CA LEU A 266 -24.20 2.46 13.51
C LEU A 266 -24.48 3.97 13.43
N LEU A 267 -25.73 4.39 13.38
CA LEU A 267 -26.17 5.78 13.48
C LEU A 267 -27.04 5.91 14.74
N GLY A 268 -26.81 6.93 15.54
CA GLY A 268 -27.61 7.21 16.73
C GLY A 268 -29.06 7.54 16.37
N ALA A 269 -29.99 7.42 17.35
CA ALA A 269 -31.45 7.57 17.18
C ALA A 269 -31.92 8.98 16.77
N ARG A 270 -31.05 9.87 16.35
CA ARG A 270 -31.35 11.27 15.96
C ARG A 270 -31.38 11.50 14.44
N TRP A 271 -31.36 10.46 13.63
CA TRP A 271 -31.31 10.59 12.16
C TRP A 271 -32.51 9.97 11.49
#